data_cb4aa1b90df7c48419b4b7a68a832355
#
_entry.id   cb4aa1b90df7c48419b4b7a68a832355
#
_cell.length_a   1.000
_cell.length_b   1.000
_cell.length_c   1.000
_cell.angle_alpha   90.00
_cell.angle_beta   90.00
_cell.angle_gamma   90.00
#
_symmetry.space_group_name_H-M   'P 1'
#
loop_
_entity.id
_entity.type
_entity.pdbx_description
1 polymer ?
#
loop_
_entity_poly.entity_id
_entity_poly.type
_entity_poly.pdbx_seq_one_letter_code
_entity_poly.pdbx_strand_id
1 'polypeptide(L)'
;MKRDGLRLLYSSAIGRSTLQRTLGAIVMAAAGLLISIPCMGEGSPKRGLCWDEAKLKLGEYQASLLAPGVSWVYNWGPSPANEGVYSEEFCFVPMAWNGSYDAGKIKSWLKNHPETRYLLGFNEPNFASQAKMTPSQAASAWPGLEAIAKEFGVKLVAPALNFSDSSVGGKVWGIYDWYDEFFRLYPEAQVDCLALHCYMNWSSATTWFATEYIYKDLYTASNKSKYPNLVRFLDNYKEANGHFPGMMLTEFCGWEYDYLPDVYFQIDQMTQKVQKLEQSDLIEGYAWFIGNNTGGASSFPYMSVLQTNSATSQLSDLGKVYVNMSSFDKTHYYQPEEMIMAKDYVDASMDNRQVKVRPNTETGSSIPLQIELPSQGECEYLVEVSSAGDYVFTIHMKSDSNPTLSLSVDNMIESETTGEKGKGVWEDLLIDSKLTAGRHSVKLRNKGTSTIILNSLSFKSGSAGIEMMEMNRGGKRKVFNIQGIDLGDCDYDNLAPGLYLVKKENGETEKLLK
;
A
#
# COMPACT_ATOMS: atom_id res chain seq x y z
N MET A 1 -38.93 60.06 29.06
CA MET A 1 -40.11 59.17 29.28
C MET A 1 -39.95 57.94 28.38
N LYS A 2 -39.92 56.77 29.04
CA LYS A 2 -40.21 55.38 28.59
C LYS A 2 -39.39 54.89 27.37
N ARG A 3 -38.44 53.99 27.52
CA ARG A 3 -38.49 52.52 27.91
C ARG A 3 -38.74 51.62 26.71
N ASP A 4 -37.74 50.76 26.57
CA ASP A 4 -37.75 49.30 26.36
C ASP A 4 -37.84 48.74 24.93
N GLY A 5 -36.85 47.88 24.65
CA GLY A 5 -36.99 46.88 23.60
C GLY A 5 -35.69 46.28 23.07
N LEU A 6 -34.78 45.87 23.96
CA LEU A 6 -33.70 44.92 23.58
C LEU A 6 -34.31 43.52 23.49
N ARG A 7 -34.33 42.90 22.33
CA ARG A 7 -34.52 41.42 22.19
C ARG A 7 -33.57 40.84 21.16
N LEU A 8 -32.59 40.24 21.64
CA LEU A 8 -32.01 38.90 21.33
C LEU A 8 -32.50 38.26 20.02
N LEU A 9 -31.58 38.14 19.06
CA LEU A 9 -31.55 37.08 18.09
C LEU A 9 -30.14 36.45 18.10
N TYR A 10 -29.90 35.63 19.10
CA TYR A 10 -28.83 34.64 19.09
C TYR A 10 -29.45 33.33 19.56
N SER A 11 -29.81 32.45 18.66
CA SER A 11 -30.00 31.01 18.89
C SER A 11 -30.68 30.37 17.67
N SER A 12 -29.95 29.78 16.77
CA SER A 12 -30.46 28.64 15.96
C SER A 12 -29.41 27.95 15.08
N ALA A 13 -28.11 28.24 15.21
CA ALA A 13 -27.10 27.57 14.37
C ALA A 13 -26.35 26.40 15.07
N ILE A 14 -26.54 26.20 16.38
CA ILE A 14 -25.78 25.14 17.12
C ILE A 14 -26.60 23.83 17.29
N GLY A 15 -27.89 23.85 16.96
CA GLY A 15 -28.79 22.69 17.23
C GLY A 15 -28.82 21.59 16.15
N ARG A 16 -28.34 21.84 14.92
CA ARG A 16 -28.51 20.86 13.84
C ARG A 16 -27.31 19.91 13.65
N SER A 17 -26.10 20.32 13.93
CA SER A 17 -24.93 19.45 13.78
C SER A 17 -24.81 18.41 14.90
N THR A 18 -25.24 18.76 16.13
CA THR A 18 -25.20 17.84 17.26
C THR A 18 -26.33 16.80 17.21
N LEU A 19 -27.48 17.16 16.63
CA LEU A 19 -28.59 16.20 16.48
C LEU A 19 -28.34 15.15 15.39
N GLN A 20 -27.66 15.53 14.31
CA GLN A 20 -27.27 14.56 13.25
C GLN A 20 -26.18 13.60 13.72
N ARG A 21 -25.22 14.05 14.53
CA ARG A 21 -24.20 13.15 15.11
C ARG A 21 -24.80 12.21 16.16
N THR A 22 -25.79 12.65 16.93
CA THR A 22 -26.46 11.80 17.93
C THR A 22 -27.45 10.81 17.31
N LEU A 23 -28.09 11.16 16.20
CA LEU A 23 -28.95 10.22 15.45
C LEU A 23 -28.13 9.17 14.69
N GLY A 24 -26.98 9.53 14.16
CA GLY A 24 -26.03 8.56 13.58
C GLY A 24 -25.52 7.53 14.60
N ALA A 25 -25.21 7.97 15.81
CA ALA A 25 -24.76 7.09 16.89
C ALA A 25 -25.89 6.20 17.47
N ILE A 26 -27.15 6.67 17.45
CA ILE A 26 -28.29 5.89 17.97
C ILE A 26 -28.78 4.85 16.96
N VAL A 27 -28.66 5.11 15.65
CA VAL A 27 -29.00 4.13 14.60
C VAL A 27 -27.94 3.01 14.51
N MET A 28 -26.69 3.27 14.89
CA MET A 28 -25.63 2.25 14.95
C MET A 28 -25.72 1.37 16.21
N ALA A 29 -26.39 1.83 17.29
CA ALA A 29 -26.55 1.05 18.52
C ALA A 29 -27.74 0.08 18.51
N ALA A 30 -28.62 0.12 17.51
CA ALA A 30 -29.82 -0.73 17.42
C ALA A 30 -29.72 -1.90 16.42
N ALA A 31 -28.62 -2.00 15.65
CA ALA A 31 -28.33 -3.14 14.79
C ALA A 31 -27.21 -3.97 15.44
N GLY A 32 -27.54 -4.66 16.52
CA GLY A 32 -26.63 -5.54 17.24
C GLY A 32 -26.34 -6.83 16.48
N LEU A 33 -25.68 -6.73 15.35
CA LEU A 33 -24.78 -7.67 14.70
C LEU A 33 -23.89 -6.84 13.76
N LEU A 34 -23.00 -6.06 14.32
CA LEU A 34 -21.89 -5.53 13.56
C LEU A 34 -20.93 -6.70 13.33
N ILE A 35 -21.08 -7.34 12.17
CA ILE A 35 -19.92 -7.88 11.50
C ILE A 35 -18.90 -6.74 11.55
N SER A 36 -17.84 -6.90 12.31
CA SER A 36 -16.68 -6.01 12.24
C SER A 36 -16.25 -6.03 10.77
N ILE A 37 -16.61 -4.98 10.03
CA ILE A 37 -15.99 -4.75 8.73
C ILE A 37 -14.52 -4.64 9.09
N PRO A 38 -13.65 -5.52 8.57
CA PRO A 38 -12.23 -5.39 8.80
C PRO A 38 -11.88 -3.95 8.42
N CYS A 39 -11.18 -3.26 9.29
CA CYS A 39 -10.61 -1.95 9.02
C CYS A 39 -9.79 -2.16 7.72
N MET A 40 -10.32 -1.72 6.60
CA MET A 40 -9.58 -1.70 5.34
C MET A 40 -8.40 -0.80 5.66
N GLY A 41 -7.19 -1.33 5.64
CA GLY A 41 -6.00 -0.57 5.95
C GLY A 41 -6.04 0.73 5.15
N GLU A 42 -5.91 1.85 5.81
CA GLU A 42 -5.85 3.14 5.14
C GLU A 42 -4.76 3.07 4.07
N GLY A 43 -5.08 3.52 2.85
CA GLY A 43 -4.12 3.52 1.75
C GLY A 43 -2.86 4.29 2.13
N SER A 44 -1.70 3.89 1.62
CA SER A 44 -0.46 4.62 1.91
C SER A 44 -0.55 6.08 1.43
N PRO A 45 -0.20 7.07 2.25
CA PRO A 45 -0.18 8.48 1.84
C PRO A 45 0.83 8.75 0.71
N LYS A 46 1.78 7.84 0.46
CA LYS A 46 2.75 7.93 -0.64
C LYS A 46 2.17 7.47 -1.97
N ARG A 47 1.11 6.64 -1.98
CA ARG A 47 0.60 5.94 -3.17
C ARG A 47 -0.28 6.83 -4.03
N GLY A 48 0.20 7.16 -5.20
CA GLY A 48 -0.46 7.99 -6.18
C GLY A 48 -0.76 7.29 -7.50
N LEU A 49 -1.43 7.99 -8.41
CA LEU A 49 -1.82 7.48 -9.71
C LEU A 49 -1.79 8.57 -10.77
N CYS A 50 -1.20 8.28 -11.92
CA CYS A 50 -1.32 9.11 -13.11
C CYS A 50 -2.68 8.88 -13.77
N TRP A 51 -3.39 9.93 -14.18
CA TRP A 51 -4.72 9.83 -14.77
C TRP A 51 -4.84 10.63 -16.05
N ASP A 52 -5.18 10.00 -17.17
CA ASP A 52 -5.38 10.67 -18.46
C ASP A 52 -6.83 11.14 -18.64
N GLU A 53 -7.10 12.38 -18.26
CA GLU A 53 -8.43 12.98 -18.40
C GLU A 53 -8.87 13.21 -19.85
N ALA A 54 -7.95 13.17 -20.80
CA ALA A 54 -8.31 13.22 -22.22
C ALA A 54 -8.99 11.92 -22.68
N LYS A 55 -8.73 10.80 -21.98
CA LYS A 55 -9.37 9.50 -22.25
C LYS A 55 -10.63 9.30 -21.42
N LEU A 56 -10.57 9.66 -20.15
CA LEU A 56 -11.70 9.52 -19.22
C LEU A 56 -11.56 10.55 -18.10
N LYS A 57 -12.57 11.40 -17.92
CA LYS A 57 -12.66 12.26 -16.74
C LYS A 57 -12.90 11.41 -15.51
N LEU A 58 -12.12 11.64 -14.46
CA LEU A 58 -12.30 10.94 -13.20
C LEU A 58 -13.62 11.35 -12.55
N GLY A 59 -14.51 10.38 -12.35
CA GLY A 59 -15.82 10.57 -11.74
C GLY A 59 -15.92 9.89 -10.37
N GLU A 60 -17.04 10.09 -9.67
CA GLU A 60 -17.28 9.51 -8.33
C GLU A 60 -17.11 8.00 -8.30
N TYR A 61 -17.58 7.30 -9.34
CA TYR A 61 -17.44 5.84 -9.41
C TYR A 61 -15.98 5.40 -9.46
N GLN A 62 -15.13 6.03 -10.30
CA GLN A 62 -13.70 5.71 -10.36
C GLN A 62 -13.02 6.09 -9.05
N ALA A 63 -13.33 7.24 -8.47
CA ALA A 63 -12.80 7.66 -7.18
C ALA A 63 -13.11 6.63 -6.08
N SER A 64 -14.35 6.12 -6.02
CA SER A 64 -14.74 5.08 -5.06
C SER A 64 -14.00 3.76 -5.24
N LEU A 65 -13.59 3.41 -6.45
CA LEU A 65 -12.77 2.23 -6.72
C LEU A 65 -11.30 2.43 -6.32
N LEU A 66 -10.78 3.65 -6.41
CA LEU A 66 -9.36 3.98 -6.22
C LEU A 66 -9.02 4.36 -4.78
N ALA A 67 -9.89 5.13 -4.12
CA ALA A 67 -9.67 5.69 -2.79
C ALA A 67 -9.28 4.67 -1.69
N PRO A 68 -9.69 3.38 -1.73
CA PRO A 68 -9.21 2.43 -0.73
C PRO A 68 -7.69 2.25 -0.66
N GLY A 69 -6.96 2.58 -1.73
CA GLY A 69 -5.51 2.39 -1.76
C GLY A 69 -4.71 3.48 -2.45
N VAL A 70 -5.35 4.43 -3.12
CA VAL A 70 -4.70 5.56 -3.80
C VAL A 70 -5.03 6.85 -3.05
N SER A 71 -4.02 7.54 -2.56
CA SER A 71 -4.20 8.75 -1.75
C SER A 71 -4.09 10.04 -2.56
N TRP A 72 -3.48 9.99 -3.74
CA TRP A 72 -3.37 11.16 -4.59
C TRP A 72 -3.33 10.82 -6.08
N VAL A 73 -3.78 11.76 -6.88
CA VAL A 73 -3.85 11.65 -8.34
C VAL A 73 -3.36 12.95 -8.98
N TYR A 74 -2.73 12.86 -10.13
CA TYR A 74 -2.46 14.00 -10.99
C TYR A 74 -2.71 13.66 -12.47
N ASN A 75 -2.89 14.69 -13.30
CA ASN A 75 -3.32 14.56 -14.69
C ASN A 75 -2.46 15.38 -15.67
N TRP A 76 -1.21 15.68 -15.28
CA TRP A 76 -0.29 16.58 -16.00
C TRP A 76 -0.79 18.02 -16.18
N GLY A 77 -1.87 18.39 -15.52
CA GLY A 77 -2.51 19.69 -15.61
C GLY A 77 -2.53 20.48 -14.32
N PRO A 78 -2.98 21.75 -14.40
CA PRO A 78 -3.03 22.66 -13.25
C PRO A 78 -4.21 22.39 -12.32
N SER A 79 -5.23 21.66 -12.77
CA SER A 79 -6.44 21.31 -12.02
C SER A 79 -7.16 20.13 -12.70
N PRO A 80 -7.99 19.38 -11.97
CA PRO A 80 -8.79 18.31 -12.55
C PRO A 80 -10.03 18.84 -13.27
N ALA A 81 -10.65 18.01 -14.11
CA ALA A 81 -11.90 18.34 -14.80
C ALA A 81 -13.14 18.27 -13.88
N ASN A 82 -13.07 17.48 -12.80
CA ASN A 82 -14.17 17.29 -11.84
C ASN A 82 -13.61 17.47 -10.42
N GLU A 83 -13.71 18.67 -9.87
CA GLU A 83 -13.18 19.02 -8.54
C GLU A 83 -13.91 18.29 -7.41
N GLY A 84 -15.19 17.96 -7.57
CA GLY A 84 -16.04 17.41 -6.50
C GLY A 84 -15.72 15.98 -6.08
N VAL A 85 -14.81 15.28 -6.77
CA VAL A 85 -14.43 13.89 -6.43
C VAL A 85 -13.23 13.81 -5.50
N TYR A 86 -12.55 14.91 -5.23
CA TYR A 86 -11.35 14.97 -4.42
C TYR A 86 -11.63 15.38 -2.98
N SER A 87 -10.87 14.85 -2.05
CA SER A 87 -10.97 15.06 -0.61
C SER A 87 -9.57 15.08 0.03
N GLU A 88 -9.50 15.21 1.36
CA GLU A 88 -8.24 15.11 2.10
C GLU A 88 -7.58 13.72 1.95
N GLU A 89 -8.38 12.65 1.89
CA GLU A 89 -7.90 11.27 1.76
C GLU A 89 -7.62 10.86 0.31
N PHE A 90 -8.19 11.57 -0.65
CA PHE A 90 -8.02 11.33 -2.09
C PHE A 90 -7.77 12.65 -2.81
N CYS A 91 -6.51 13.12 -2.76
CA CYS A 91 -6.11 14.45 -3.20
C CYS A 91 -5.81 14.52 -4.70
N PHE A 92 -6.06 15.69 -5.30
CA PHE A 92 -5.43 16.04 -6.58
C PHE A 92 -4.17 16.87 -6.35
N VAL A 93 -3.10 16.57 -7.11
CA VAL A 93 -1.83 17.32 -7.07
C VAL A 93 -1.64 18.06 -8.39
N PRO A 94 -1.63 19.40 -8.39
CA PRO A 94 -1.45 20.19 -9.59
C PRO A 94 -0.03 20.10 -10.13
N MET A 95 0.12 20.22 -11.48
CA MET A 95 1.40 20.24 -12.17
C MET A 95 1.55 21.48 -13.04
N ALA A 96 2.73 22.08 -13.01
CA ALA A 96 3.19 23.02 -14.02
C ALA A 96 3.93 22.24 -15.12
N TRP A 97 3.22 21.76 -16.13
CA TRP A 97 3.77 20.84 -17.13
C TRP A 97 5.01 21.38 -17.87
N ASN A 98 5.05 22.69 -18.19
CA ASN A 98 6.18 23.39 -18.79
C ASN A 98 6.19 24.87 -18.36
N GLY A 99 7.12 25.66 -18.88
CA GLY A 99 7.24 27.10 -18.56
C GLY A 99 6.05 27.98 -18.96
N SER A 100 5.08 27.47 -19.69
CA SER A 100 3.84 28.16 -20.11
C SER A 100 2.62 27.68 -19.29
N TYR A 101 2.82 27.23 -18.05
CA TYR A 101 1.78 26.73 -17.17
C TYR A 101 0.72 27.79 -16.81
N ASP A 102 -0.49 27.34 -16.52
CA ASP A 102 -1.58 28.21 -16.07
C ASP A 102 -1.51 28.47 -14.55
N ALA A 103 -0.76 29.52 -14.18
CA ALA A 103 -0.61 29.90 -12.77
C ALA A 103 -1.94 30.26 -12.09
N GLY A 104 -2.90 30.82 -12.86
CA GLY A 104 -4.22 31.18 -12.34
C GLY A 104 -5.02 29.96 -11.89
N LYS A 105 -5.03 28.90 -12.71
CA LYS A 105 -5.70 27.64 -12.35
C LYS A 105 -5.02 26.94 -11.20
N ILE A 106 -3.67 26.87 -11.16
CA ILE A 106 -2.93 26.28 -10.03
C ILE A 106 -3.30 27.02 -8.74
N LYS A 107 -3.24 28.35 -8.72
CA LYS A 107 -3.59 29.17 -7.54
C LYS A 107 -5.06 29.00 -7.14
N SER A 108 -5.98 28.91 -8.11
CA SER A 108 -7.40 28.66 -7.82
C SER A 108 -7.60 27.31 -7.15
N TRP A 109 -6.94 26.27 -7.66
CA TRP A 109 -6.99 24.94 -7.06
C TRP A 109 -6.46 24.96 -5.63
N LEU A 110 -5.23 25.42 -5.41
CA LEU A 110 -4.57 25.46 -4.10
C LEU A 110 -5.34 26.31 -3.07
N LYS A 111 -5.99 27.38 -3.51
CA LYS A 111 -6.84 28.20 -2.65
C LYS A 111 -8.07 27.44 -2.14
N ASN A 112 -8.70 26.63 -3.00
CA ASN A 112 -9.92 25.91 -2.68
C ASN A 112 -9.64 24.55 -2.01
N HIS A 113 -8.40 24.03 -2.11
CA HIS A 113 -7.96 22.73 -1.64
C HIS A 113 -6.70 22.85 -0.76
N PRO A 114 -6.84 23.38 0.48
CA PRO A 114 -5.71 23.58 1.38
C PRO A 114 -5.08 22.27 1.89
N GLU A 115 -5.72 21.13 1.66
CA GLU A 115 -5.19 19.79 1.90
C GLU A 115 -4.10 19.39 0.90
N THR A 116 -3.99 20.06 -0.24
CA THR A 116 -2.97 19.81 -1.26
C THR A 116 -1.59 20.12 -0.70
N ARG A 117 -0.69 19.13 -0.70
CA ARG A 117 0.64 19.25 -0.07
C ARG A 117 1.76 19.58 -1.04
N TYR A 118 1.56 19.33 -2.34
CA TYR A 118 2.62 19.40 -3.35
C TYR A 118 2.16 20.20 -4.57
N LEU A 119 3.14 20.85 -5.20
CA LEU A 119 3.06 21.40 -6.55
C LEU A 119 4.14 20.72 -7.40
N LEU A 120 3.73 19.97 -8.45
CA LEU A 120 4.67 19.30 -9.34
C LEU A 120 5.26 20.30 -10.33
N GLY A 121 6.57 20.21 -10.51
CA GLY A 121 7.33 20.98 -11.50
C GLY A 121 7.19 20.44 -12.94
N PHE A 122 8.12 20.83 -13.80
CA PHE A 122 8.04 20.55 -15.24
C PHE A 122 8.16 19.06 -15.56
N ASN A 123 7.33 18.60 -16.53
CA ASN A 123 7.26 17.21 -16.93
C ASN A 123 8.33 16.86 -17.99
N GLU A 124 9.27 16.01 -17.63
CA GLU A 124 10.32 15.50 -18.53
C GLU A 124 10.98 16.60 -19.40
N PRO A 125 11.50 17.67 -18.81
CA PRO A 125 12.05 18.77 -19.59
C PRO A 125 13.27 18.34 -20.44
N ASN A 126 13.94 17.26 -20.04
CA ASN A 126 15.05 16.68 -20.80
C ASN A 126 14.60 15.77 -21.97
N PHE A 127 13.28 15.68 -22.25
CA PHE A 127 12.73 14.86 -23.31
C PHE A 127 12.11 15.71 -24.43
N ALA A 128 12.54 15.48 -25.70
CA ALA A 128 12.17 16.36 -26.81
C ALA A 128 10.68 16.34 -27.18
N SER A 129 9.97 15.26 -26.87
CA SER A 129 8.51 15.10 -27.09
C SER A 129 7.65 15.49 -25.88
N GLN A 130 8.28 15.91 -24.78
CA GLN A 130 7.62 16.30 -23.52
C GLN A 130 7.75 17.82 -23.29
N ALA A 131 7.91 18.31 -22.08
CA ALA A 131 8.04 19.74 -21.82
C ALA A 131 9.18 20.41 -22.60
N LYS A 132 10.21 19.68 -22.97
CA LYS A 132 11.28 20.11 -23.89
C LYS A 132 11.92 21.44 -23.45
N MET A 133 12.38 21.50 -22.23
CA MET A 133 13.01 22.69 -21.65
C MET A 133 14.48 22.46 -21.34
N THR A 134 15.34 23.37 -21.79
CA THR A 134 16.71 23.39 -21.32
C THR A 134 16.76 23.78 -19.83
N PRO A 135 17.83 23.43 -19.09
CA PRO A 135 18.01 23.92 -17.72
C PRO A 135 17.88 25.45 -17.57
N SER A 136 18.34 26.19 -18.58
CA SER A 136 18.25 27.66 -18.60
C SER A 136 16.80 28.17 -18.70
N GLN A 137 15.98 27.54 -19.55
CA GLN A 137 14.55 27.88 -19.65
C GLN A 137 13.81 27.54 -18.37
N ALA A 138 14.12 26.40 -17.76
CA ALA A 138 13.56 25.98 -16.50
C ALA A 138 13.95 26.93 -15.35
N ALA A 139 15.24 27.25 -15.23
CA ALA A 139 15.75 28.20 -14.21
C ALA A 139 15.10 29.59 -14.34
N SER A 140 14.84 30.05 -15.58
CA SER A 140 14.16 31.34 -15.81
C SER A 140 12.68 31.33 -15.41
N ALA A 141 11.99 30.18 -15.51
CA ALA A 141 10.56 30.04 -15.19
C ALA A 141 10.32 29.65 -13.72
N TRP A 142 11.31 29.07 -13.04
CA TRP A 142 11.21 28.48 -11.71
C TRP A 142 10.76 29.46 -10.61
N PRO A 143 11.22 30.74 -10.56
CA PRO A 143 10.80 31.70 -9.54
C PRO A 143 9.29 31.91 -9.44
N GLY A 144 8.56 31.72 -10.55
CA GLY A 144 7.10 31.79 -10.57
C GLY A 144 6.45 30.65 -9.77
N LEU A 145 7.02 29.46 -9.82
CA LEU A 145 6.55 28.30 -9.05
C LEU A 145 6.89 28.43 -7.57
N GLU A 146 8.09 28.92 -7.25
CA GLU A 146 8.49 29.24 -5.87
C GLU A 146 7.54 30.24 -5.21
N ALA A 147 7.15 31.28 -5.95
CA ALA A 147 6.19 32.26 -5.47
C ALA A 147 4.83 31.63 -5.14
N ILE A 148 4.34 30.72 -6.00
CA ILE A 148 3.09 29.98 -5.77
C ILE A 148 3.24 29.04 -4.56
N ALA A 149 4.29 28.23 -4.52
CA ALA A 149 4.53 27.29 -3.43
C ALA A 149 4.59 28.00 -2.07
N LYS A 150 5.30 29.13 -2.02
CA LYS A 150 5.40 29.98 -0.83
C LYS A 150 4.05 30.61 -0.43
N GLU A 151 3.25 31.08 -1.41
CA GLU A 151 1.95 31.70 -1.17
C GLU A 151 0.97 30.74 -0.51
N PHE A 152 0.99 29.47 -0.91
CA PHE A 152 0.04 28.45 -0.43
C PHE A 152 0.64 27.47 0.58
N GLY A 153 1.95 27.55 0.89
CA GLY A 153 2.62 26.69 1.86
C GLY A 153 2.74 25.23 1.41
N VAL A 154 2.80 24.99 0.09
CA VAL A 154 2.95 23.64 -0.48
C VAL A 154 4.42 23.33 -0.77
N LYS A 155 4.80 22.06 -0.72
CA LYS A 155 6.13 21.60 -1.13
C LYS A 155 6.28 21.69 -2.64
N LEU A 156 7.39 22.23 -3.12
CA LEU A 156 7.71 22.36 -4.53
C LEU A 156 8.56 21.17 -4.98
N VAL A 157 8.01 20.39 -5.91
CA VAL A 157 8.66 19.20 -6.48
C VAL A 157 9.45 19.61 -7.72
N ALA A 158 10.72 19.21 -7.79
CA ALA A 158 11.60 19.48 -8.92
C ALA A 158 10.99 19.02 -10.27
N PRO A 159 11.49 19.54 -11.40
CA PRO A 159 11.14 19.00 -12.69
C PRO A 159 11.39 17.48 -12.76
N ALA A 160 10.39 16.70 -13.11
CA ALA A 160 10.53 15.24 -13.20
C ALA A 160 11.38 14.87 -14.43
N LEU A 161 12.52 14.23 -14.20
CA LEU A 161 13.43 13.83 -15.27
C LEU A 161 13.28 12.35 -15.62
N ASN A 162 13.45 12.02 -16.91
CA ASN A 162 13.43 10.66 -17.40
C ASN A 162 14.80 10.27 -17.98
N PHE A 163 15.05 8.97 -18.09
CA PHE A 163 16.18 8.41 -18.83
C PHE A 163 15.89 8.57 -20.32
N SER A 164 16.53 9.54 -20.97
CA SER A 164 16.26 9.90 -22.35
C SER A 164 17.55 10.06 -23.13
N ASP A 165 17.54 9.63 -24.40
CA ASP A 165 18.56 9.86 -25.40
C ASP A 165 18.21 11.02 -26.36
N SER A 166 17.05 11.67 -26.14
CA SER A 166 16.59 12.75 -27.01
C SER A 166 17.31 14.07 -26.74
N SER A 167 17.50 14.88 -27.80
CA SER A 167 18.19 16.16 -27.71
C SER A 167 17.23 17.31 -27.40
N VAL A 168 17.56 18.10 -26.40
CA VAL A 168 16.86 19.35 -26.05
C VAL A 168 17.87 20.51 -26.06
N GLY A 169 17.60 21.54 -26.86
CA GLY A 169 18.53 22.66 -27.03
C GLY A 169 19.88 22.26 -27.66
N GLY A 170 19.90 21.20 -28.49
CA GLY A 170 21.11 20.71 -29.16
C GLY A 170 21.99 19.79 -28.31
N LYS A 171 21.56 19.39 -27.11
CA LYS A 171 22.29 18.49 -26.21
C LYS A 171 21.37 17.39 -25.69
N VAL A 172 21.90 16.16 -25.57
CA VAL A 172 21.28 15.09 -24.79
C VAL A 172 21.60 15.31 -23.32
N TRP A 173 20.58 15.34 -22.50
CA TRP A 173 20.69 15.62 -21.08
C TRP A 173 20.41 14.37 -20.24
N GLY A 174 21.44 13.82 -19.62
CA GLY A 174 21.24 12.86 -18.53
C GLY A 174 20.61 13.54 -17.30
N ILE A 175 20.06 12.75 -16.38
CA ILE A 175 19.38 13.24 -15.19
C ILE A 175 20.30 14.15 -14.37
N TYR A 176 21.51 13.70 -14.05
CA TYR A 176 22.46 14.49 -13.27
C TYR A 176 22.99 15.71 -14.04
N ASP A 177 23.25 15.57 -15.35
CA ASP A 177 23.70 16.68 -16.18
C ASP A 177 22.67 17.81 -16.23
N TRP A 178 21.38 17.46 -16.29
CA TRP A 178 20.31 18.44 -16.35
C TRP A 178 20.14 19.17 -14.99
N TYR A 179 20.08 18.42 -13.89
CA TYR A 179 19.97 19.00 -12.56
C TYR A 179 21.21 19.82 -12.18
N ASP A 180 22.42 19.34 -12.48
CA ASP A 180 23.65 20.07 -12.19
C ASP A 180 23.67 21.43 -12.89
N GLU A 181 23.28 21.47 -14.17
CA GLU A 181 23.21 22.71 -14.94
C GLU A 181 22.07 23.63 -14.44
N PHE A 182 20.92 23.08 -14.05
CA PHE A 182 19.82 23.84 -13.46
C PHE A 182 20.27 24.54 -12.16
N PHE A 183 20.88 23.82 -11.23
CA PHE A 183 21.39 24.38 -9.98
C PHE A 183 22.66 25.24 -10.17
N ARG A 184 23.36 25.08 -11.27
CA ARG A 184 24.43 26.02 -11.65
C ARG A 184 23.87 27.38 -12.06
N LEU A 185 22.78 27.36 -12.83
CA LEU A 185 22.14 28.58 -13.37
C LEU A 185 21.25 29.26 -12.33
N TYR A 186 20.68 28.51 -11.42
CA TYR A 186 19.88 29.04 -10.31
C TYR A 186 20.27 28.36 -8.98
N PRO A 187 21.39 28.83 -8.37
CA PRO A 187 21.93 28.22 -7.15
C PRO A 187 21.01 28.29 -5.93
N GLU A 188 20.13 29.30 -5.89
CA GLU A 188 19.19 29.56 -4.79
C GLU A 188 17.81 28.92 -5.00
N ALA A 189 17.67 28.08 -6.03
CA ALA A 189 16.40 27.42 -6.34
C ALA A 189 15.84 26.68 -5.13
N GLN A 190 14.59 26.97 -4.79
CA GLN A 190 13.85 26.25 -3.75
C GLN A 190 13.25 24.99 -4.35
N VAL A 191 13.63 23.85 -3.80
CA VAL A 191 13.14 22.51 -4.19
C VAL A 191 13.02 21.68 -2.91
N ASP A 192 11.83 21.17 -2.62
CA ASP A 192 11.58 20.34 -1.43
C ASP A 192 11.76 18.85 -1.71
N CYS A 193 11.46 18.42 -2.95
CA CYS A 193 11.59 17.03 -3.40
C CYS A 193 12.24 17.00 -4.79
N LEU A 194 13.16 16.07 -5.02
CA LEU A 194 13.56 15.70 -6.38
C LEU A 194 12.46 14.85 -7.02
N ALA A 195 12.41 14.78 -8.36
CA ALA A 195 11.45 13.94 -9.07
C ALA A 195 12.08 13.19 -10.23
N LEU A 196 11.62 11.95 -10.43
CA LEU A 196 12.06 11.08 -11.52
C LEU A 196 10.90 10.30 -12.11
N HIS A 197 11.09 9.85 -13.37
CA HIS A 197 10.30 8.81 -14.00
C HIS A 197 11.14 7.57 -14.24
N CYS A 198 10.56 6.38 -14.09
CA CYS A 198 11.28 5.13 -14.31
C CYS A 198 10.37 4.04 -14.90
N TYR A 199 10.72 3.57 -16.09
CA TYR A 199 9.96 2.60 -16.87
C TYR A 199 10.68 1.26 -17.08
N MET A 200 11.66 0.96 -16.24
CA MET A 200 12.47 -0.27 -16.34
C MET A 200 11.73 -1.52 -15.86
N ASN A 201 11.92 -2.64 -16.58
CA ASN A 201 11.20 -3.90 -16.35
C ASN A 201 11.90 -4.91 -15.43
N TRP A 202 13.19 -4.79 -15.18
CA TRP A 202 13.95 -5.83 -14.46
C TRP A 202 14.02 -5.61 -12.95
N SER A 203 14.34 -6.67 -12.21
CA SER A 203 14.39 -6.65 -10.74
C SER A 203 15.41 -5.65 -10.18
N SER A 204 16.54 -5.44 -10.87
CA SER A 204 17.52 -4.41 -10.48
C SER A 204 16.94 -2.99 -10.55
N ALA A 205 15.84 -2.77 -11.25
CA ALA A 205 15.11 -1.50 -11.20
C ALA A 205 14.63 -1.17 -9.79
N THR A 206 14.39 -2.15 -8.95
CA THR A 206 14.05 -1.91 -7.53
C THR A 206 15.16 -1.15 -6.80
N THR A 207 16.42 -1.30 -7.21
CA THR A 207 17.54 -0.52 -6.67
C THR A 207 17.47 0.95 -7.08
N TRP A 208 16.95 1.26 -8.26
CA TRP A 208 16.73 2.62 -8.73
C TRP A 208 15.59 3.32 -8.00
N PHE A 209 14.57 2.57 -7.59
CA PHE A 209 13.45 3.10 -6.83
C PHE A 209 13.76 3.30 -5.36
N ALA A 210 14.73 2.56 -4.82
CA ALA A 210 15.28 2.88 -3.52
C ALA A 210 16.16 4.11 -3.70
N THR A 211 15.65 5.27 -3.32
CA THR A 211 16.26 6.60 -3.45
C THR A 211 17.71 6.68 -3.01
N GLU A 212 18.14 5.78 -2.15
CA GLU A 212 19.53 5.61 -1.78
C GLU A 212 20.46 5.46 -2.99
N TYR A 213 19.96 4.93 -4.13
CA TYR A 213 20.81 4.76 -5.31
C TYR A 213 21.29 6.11 -5.86
N ILE A 214 20.39 7.09 -6.09
CA ILE A 214 20.79 8.41 -6.57
C ILE A 214 21.77 9.07 -5.60
N TYR A 215 21.48 9.06 -4.32
CA TYR A 215 22.35 9.68 -3.33
C TYR A 215 23.67 8.91 -3.16
N LYS A 216 23.67 7.58 -3.19
CA LYS A 216 24.89 6.76 -3.16
C LYS A 216 25.73 6.92 -4.43
N ASP A 217 25.10 6.85 -5.60
CA ASP A 217 25.80 6.95 -6.90
C ASP A 217 26.36 8.37 -7.08
N LEU A 218 25.57 9.40 -6.83
CA LEU A 218 26.00 10.79 -6.95
C LEU A 218 27.15 11.11 -5.99
N TYR A 219 27.22 10.51 -4.82
CA TYR A 219 28.27 10.75 -3.82
C TYR A 219 29.53 9.91 -4.01
N THR A 220 29.66 9.17 -5.10
CA THR A 220 30.97 8.62 -5.51
C THR A 220 31.96 9.75 -5.82
N ALA A 221 33.25 9.52 -5.63
CA ALA A 221 34.27 10.56 -5.86
C ALA A 221 34.23 11.09 -7.32
N SER A 222 33.96 10.22 -8.28
CA SER A 222 33.83 10.59 -9.70
C SER A 222 32.64 11.51 -9.94
N ASN A 223 31.44 11.13 -9.45
CA ASN A 223 30.21 11.87 -9.71
C ASN A 223 30.15 13.19 -8.95
N LYS A 224 30.67 13.26 -7.71
CA LYS A 224 30.83 14.53 -6.98
C LYS A 224 31.64 15.56 -7.75
N SER A 225 32.73 15.12 -8.38
CA SER A 225 33.57 16.00 -9.19
C SER A 225 32.89 16.40 -10.51
N LYS A 226 32.06 15.53 -11.06
CA LYS A 226 31.36 15.76 -12.33
C LYS A 226 30.12 16.63 -12.19
N TYR A 227 29.42 16.57 -11.05
CA TYR A 227 28.14 17.24 -10.79
C TYR A 227 28.20 18.14 -9.54
N PRO A 228 29.12 19.14 -9.50
CA PRO A 228 29.42 19.90 -8.29
C PRO A 228 28.24 20.80 -7.83
N ASN A 229 27.40 21.26 -8.75
CA ASN A 229 26.29 22.15 -8.44
C ASN A 229 25.10 21.41 -7.84
N LEU A 230 24.79 20.22 -8.38
CA LEU A 230 23.77 19.34 -7.78
C LEU A 230 24.21 18.87 -6.39
N VAL A 231 25.47 18.47 -6.23
CA VAL A 231 26.03 18.08 -4.91
C VAL A 231 25.95 19.25 -3.93
N ARG A 232 26.34 20.47 -4.34
CA ARG A 232 26.24 21.66 -3.50
C ARG A 232 24.79 21.91 -3.05
N PHE A 233 23.81 21.81 -3.95
CA PHE A 233 22.41 21.93 -3.60
C PHE A 233 22.01 20.91 -2.52
N LEU A 234 22.34 19.63 -2.71
CA LEU A 234 22.02 18.56 -1.76
C LEU A 234 22.72 18.75 -0.39
N ASP A 235 23.98 19.14 -0.39
CA ASP A 235 24.75 19.40 0.83
C ASP A 235 24.15 20.60 1.62
N ASN A 236 23.82 21.71 0.94
CA ASN A 236 23.18 22.87 1.54
C ASN A 236 21.79 22.51 2.11
N TYR A 237 20.99 21.74 1.36
CA TYR A 237 19.69 21.29 1.83
C TYR A 237 19.82 20.44 3.09
N LYS A 238 20.75 19.49 3.08
CA LYS A 238 21.02 18.63 4.23
C LYS A 238 21.54 19.40 5.44
N GLU A 239 22.40 20.40 5.22
CA GLU A 239 22.88 21.27 6.30
C GLU A 239 21.75 22.07 6.94
N ALA A 240 20.83 22.60 6.12
CA ALA A 240 19.69 23.40 6.58
C ALA A 240 18.60 22.58 7.27
N ASN A 241 18.33 21.34 6.83
CA ASN A 241 17.17 20.53 7.22
C ASN A 241 17.52 19.27 8.02
N GLY A 242 18.79 18.89 8.13
CA GLY A 242 19.25 17.68 8.80
C GLY A 242 19.12 16.38 7.96
N HIS A 243 18.51 16.44 6.78
CA HIS A 243 18.31 15.32 5.86
C HIS A 243 18.39 15.79 4.41
N PHE A 244 18.56 14.85 3.48
CA PHE A 244 18.44 15.14 2.04
C PHE A 244 17.00 15.53 1.66
N PRO A 245 16.78 16.26 0.54
CA PRO A 245 15.44 16.50 0.03
C PRO A 245 14.73 15.17 -0.21
N GLY A 246 13.42 15.14 -0.05
CA GLY A 246 12.62 13.99 -0.40
C GLY A 246 12.69 13.67 -1.89
N MET A 247 12.09 12.55 -2.29
CA MET A 247 11.96 12.17 -3.69
C MET A 247 10.54 11.75 -4.02
N MET A 248 10.05 12.17 -5.17
CA MET A 248 8.81 11.70 -5.76
C MET A 248 9.09 10.95 -7.07
N LEU A 249 8.61 9.71 -7.14
CA LEU A 249 8.60 8.94 -8.38
C LEU A 249 7.25 9.15 -9.06
N THR A 250 7.13 10.25 -9.79
CA THR A 250 5.85 10.70 -10.33
C THR A 250 5.30 9.84 -11.47
N GLU A 251 6.15 9.03 -12.11
CA GLU A 251 5.72 8.02 -13.08
C GLU A 251 6.60 6.78 -12.97
N PHE A 252 5.97 5.61 -12.86
CA PHE A 252 6.69 4.35 -12.96
C PHE A 252 5.78 3.20 -13.41
N CYS A 253 6.32 2.32 -14.25
CA CYS A 253 5.79 1.00 -14.59
C CYS A 253 6.87 0.19 -15.32
N GLY A 254 6.59 -1.04 -15.74
CA GLY A 254 7.35 -1.72 -16.76
C GLY A 254 6.82 -1.32 -18.14
N TRP A 255 7.68 -0.85 -19.05
CA TRP A 255 7.24 -0.41 -20.38
C TRP A 255 7.71 -1.30 -21.52
N GLU A 256 8.78 -2.06 -21.34
CA GLU A 256 9.36 -2.87 -22.41
C GLU A 256 8.53 -4.14 -22.64
N TYR A 257 7.67 -4.10 -23.63
CA TYR A 257 6.71 -5.16 -23.97
C TYR A 257 7.34 -6.55 -24.10
N ASP A 258 8.51 -6.66 -24.73
CA ASP A 258 9.19 -7.95 -24.94
C ASP A 258 9.61 -8.64 -23.63
N TYR A 259 9.65 -7.91 -22.53
CA TYR A 259 9.95 -8.41 -21.18
C TYR A 259 8.71 -8.55 -20.29
N LEU A 260 7.52 -8.30 -20.84
CA LEU A 260 6.24 -8.36 -20.11
C LEU A 260 5.30 -9.36 -20.80
N PRO A 261 5.44 -10.65 -20.54
CA PRO A 261 4.67 -11.69 -21.23
C PRO A 261 3.17 -11.63 -20.89
N ASP A 262 2.80 -11.15 -19.70
CA ASP A 262 1.42 -11.05 -19.24
C ASP A 262 1.26 -9.99 -18.14
N VAL A 263 0.01 -9.79 -17.68
CA VAL A 263 -0.33 -8.85 -16.62
C VAL A 263 0.28 -9.25 -15.27
N TYR A 264 0.45 -10.54 -15.00
CA TYR A 264 0.98 -10.99 -13.72
C TYR A 264 2.46 -10.70 -13.57
N PHE A 265 3.21 -10.70 -14.68
CA PHE A 265 4.60 -10.24 -14.66
C PHE A 265 4.68 -8.74 -14.33
N GLN A 266 3.79 -7.92 -14.92
CA GLN A 266 3.70 -6.49 -14.58
C GLN A 266 3.33 -6.28 -13.11
N ILE A 267 2.38 -7.07 -12.58
CA ILE A 267 2.00 -7.04 -11.16
C ILE A 267 3.20 -7.41 -10.27
N ASP A 268 3.96 -8.44 -10.62
CA ASP A 268 5.12 -8.87 -9.84
C ASP A 268 6.21 -7.79 -9.80
N GLN A 269 6.46 -7.09 -10.91
CA GLN A 269 7.36 -5.94 -10.95
C GLN A 269 6.82 -4.78 -10.10
N MET A 270 5.53 -4.47 -10.22
CA MET A 270 4.87 -3.40 -9.47
C MET A 270 4.96 -3.62 -7.96
N THR A 271 4.61 -4.81 -7.48
CA THR A 271 4.55 -5.09 -6.03
C THR A 271 5.92 -5.00 -5.37
N GLN A 272 6.99 -5.47 -6.02
CA GLN A 272 8.36 -5.32 -5.53
C GLN A 272 8.80 -3.84 -5.47
N LYS A 273 8.51 -3.08 -6.54
CA LYS A 273 8.83 -1.65 -6.58
C LYS A 273 8.09 -0.90 -5.48
N VAL A 274 6.78 -1.13 -5.34
CA VAL A 274 5.96 -0.49 -4.29
C VAL A 274 6.49 -0.82 -2.90
N GLN A 275 6.83 -2.08 -2.61
CA GLN A 275 7.41 -2.43 -1.32
C GLN A 275 8.70 -1.65 -1.02
N LYS A 276 9.59 -1.47 -2.01
CA LYS A 276 10.82 -0.67 -1.85
C LYS A 276 10.53 0.81 -1.64
N LEU A 277 9.58 1.36 -2.38
CA LEU A 277 9.18 2.76 -2.25
C LEU A 277 8.57 3.05 -0.87
N GLU A 278 7.73 2.14 -0.36
CA GLU A 278 7.13 2.28 0.97
C GLU A 278 8.15 2.17 2.10
N GLN A 279 9.13 1.30 1.96
CA GLN A 279 10.19 1.10 2.95
C GLN A 279 11.24 2.22 3.01
N SER A 280 11.25 3.12 2.03
CA SER A 280 12.24 4.21 1.97
C SER A 280 11.71 5.47 2.65
N ASP A 281 12.43 5.97 3.65
CA ASP A 281 12.12 7.24 4.32
C ASP A 281 12.35 8.47 3.43
N LEU A 282 13.06 8.32 2.31
CA LEU A 282 13.33 9.39 1.37
C LEU A 282 12.22 9.55 0.32
N ILE A 283 11.39 8.53 0.09
CA ILE A 283 10.23 8.64 -0.81
C ILE A 283 9.09 9.35 -0.11
N GLU A 284 8.69 10.48 -0.66
CA GLU A 284 7.51 11.24 -0.23
C GLU A 284 6.25 10.88 -1.01
N GLY A 285 6.39 10.40 -2.24
CA GLY A 285 5.28 9.94 -3.07
C GLY A 285 5.73 9.20 -4.32
N TYR A 286 4.85 8.36 -4.83
CA TYR A 286 5.04 7.66 -6.09
C TYR A 286 3.69 7.50 -6.80
N ALA A 287 3.67 7.57 -8.14
CA ALA A 287 2.46 7.39 -8.93
C ALA A 287 2.65 6.33 -10.02
N TRP A 288 1.79 5.33 -9.98
CA TRP A 288 1.76 4.31 -11.03
C TRP A 288 1.29 4.91 -12.36
N PHE A 289 1.99 4.61 -13.43
CA PHE A 289 1.60 4.95 -14.78
C PHE A 289 0.99 3.71 -15.45
N ILE A 290 -0.36 3.61 -15.64
CA ILE A 290 -1.34 4.68 -15.65
C ILE A 290 -2.72 4.16 -15.23
N GLY A 291 -3.60 5.06 -14.74
CA GLY A 291 -4.92 4.70 -14.27
C GLY A 291 -5.86 4.16 -15.34
N ASN A 292 -5.94 4.83 -16.48
CA ASN A 292 -7.01 4.65 -17.44
C ASN A 292 -6.60 4.60 -18.91
N ASN A 293 -5.36 4.25 -19.22
CA ASN A 293 -4.92 4.07 -20.59
C ASN A 293 -4.98 2.60 -20.99
N THR A 294 -5.85 2.29 -21.95
CA THR A 294 -6.06 0.95 -22.51
C THR A 294 -5.53 0.83 -23.93
N GLY A 295 -4.45 1.54 -24.26
CA GLY A 295 -3.72 1.31 -25.51
C GLY A 295 -3.37 -0.17 -25.67
N GLY A 296 -3.17 -0.63 -26.91
CA GLY A 296 -2.83 -2.03 -27.17
C GLY A 296 -1.59 -2.47 -26.38
N ALA A 297 -1.50 -3.77 -26.05
CA ALA A 297 -0.44 -4.33 -25.22
C ALA A 297 0.99 -4.00 -25.71
N SER A 298 1.20 -3.87 -27.02
CA SER A 298 2.49 -3.47 -27.61
C SER A 298 2.88 -2.02 -27.35
N SER A 299 1.90 -1.14 -27.05
CA SER A 299 2.15 0.28 -26.78
C SER A 299 2.04 0.62 -25.29
N PHE A 300 1.19 -0.12 -24.56
CA PHE A 300 0.95 0.07 -23.13
C PHE A 300 0.83 -1.29 -22.45
N PRO A 301 1.95 -1.97 -22.19
CA PRO A 301 1.96 -3.37 -21.77
C PRO A 301 1.42 -3.55 -20.36
N TYR A 302 0.13 -3.94 -20.25
CA TYR A 302 -0.54 -4.35 -19.03
C TYR A 302 -0.50 -3.34 -17.88
N MET A 303 -0.37 -2.03 -18.17
CA MET A 303 -0.17 -1.01 -17.14
C MET A 303 -1.46 -0.35 -16.63
N SER A 304 -2.57 -0.48 -17.34
CA SER A 304 -3.82 0.20 -16.99
C SER A 304 -4.46 -0.34 -15.71
N VAL A 305 -4.78 0.55 -14.78
CA VAL A 305 -5.52 0.22 -13.53
C VAL A 305 -6.98 -0.12 -13.84
N LEU A 306 -7.61 0.56 -14.81
CA LEU A 306 -8.93 0.21 -15.29
C LEU A 306 -8.88 -0.79 -16.45
N GLN A 307 -9.94 -1.60 -16.58
CA GLN A 307 -10.09 -2.53 -17.72
C GLN A 307 -10.31 -1.80 -19.04
N THR A 308 -11.02 -0.67 -19.01
CA THR A 308 -11.37 0.14 -20.19
C THR A 308 -11.42 1.61 -19.82
N ASN A 309 -11.50 2.52 -20.83
CA ASN A 309 -11.75 3.95 -20.62
C ASN A 309 -13.25 4.28 -20.56
N SER A 310 -14.04 3.45 -19.88
CA SER A 310 -15.48 3.66 -19.70
C SER A 310 -15.79 4.20 -18.31
N ALA A 311 -16.79 5.04 -18.20
CA ALA A 311 -17.27 5.56 -16.90
C ALA A 311 -17.79 4.46 -15.95
N THR A 312 -18.05 3.25 -16.45
CA THR A 312 -18.47 2.08 -15.65
C THR A 312 -17.39 1.00 -15.59
N SER A 313 -16.15 1.33 -15.99
CA SER A 313 -15.04 0.36 -15.99
C SER A 313 -14.69 -0.10 -14.59
N GLN A 314 -14.49 -1.41 -14.46
CA GLN A 314 -13.97 -2.04 -13.25
C GLN A 314 -12.44 -1.96 -13.22
N LEU A 315 -11.86 -2.26 -12.06
CA LEU A 315 -10.43 -2.46 -11.93
C LEU A 315 -9.97 -3.67 -12.75
N SER A 316 -8.86 -3.52 -13.47
CA SER A 316 -8.11 -4.65 -14.04
C SER A 316 -7.51 -5.52 -12.91
N ASP A 317 -6.93 -6.66 -13.20
CA ASP A 317 -6.25 -7.46 -12.18
C ASP A 317 -5.06 -6.69 -11.58
N LEU A 318 -4.32 -5.93 -12.40
CA LEU A 318 -3.31 -5.01 -11.91
C LEU A 318 -3.93 -3.94 -11.00
N GLY A 319 -5.03 -3.35 -11.41
CA GLY A 319 -5.74 -2.34 -10.62
C GLY A 319 -6.24 -2.87 -9.28
N LYS A 320 -6.81 -4.09 -9.26
CA LYS A 320 -7.20 -4.74 -8.00
C LYS A 320 -6.02 -4.89 -7.04
N VAL A 321 -4.85 -5.30 -7.56
CA VAL A 321 -3.65 -5.44 -6.74
C VAL A 321 -3.14 -4.08 -6.30
N TYR A 322 -2.98 -3.10 -7.21
CA TYR A 322 -2.43 -1.78 -6.87
C TYR A 322 -3.24 -1.06 -5.78
N VAL A 323 -4.57 -1.13 -5.89
CA VAL A 323 -5.47 -0.46 -4.94
C VAL A 323 -5.54 -1.19 -3.60
N ASN A 324 -5.50 -2.53 -3.60
CA ASN A 324 -5.77 -3.30 -2.38
C ASN A 324 -4.53 -3.92 -1.75
N MET A 325 -3.34 -3.83 -2.32
CA MET A 325 -2.12 -4.38 -1.71
C MET A 325 -1.74 -3.62 -0.43
N SER A 326 -0.87 -4.23 0.37
CA SER A 326 -0.41 -3.65 1.65
C SER A 326 -0.05 -2.16 1.54
N SER A 327 -0.36 -1.40 2.57
CA SER A 327 0.21 -0.06 2.80
C SER A 327 1.59 -0.12 3.46
N PHE A 328 2.05 -1.30 3.87
CA PHE A 328 3.31 -1.53 4.60
C PHE A 328 3.41 -0.72 5.90
N ASP A 329 2.27 -0.45 6.53
CA ASP A 329 2.20 0.33 7.77
C ASP A 329 2.84 -0.42 8.94
N LYS A 330 4.00 0.05 9.37
CA LYS A 330 4.74 -0.51 10.52
C LYS A 330 4.25 0.01 11.87
N THR A 331 3.20 0.79 11.89
CA THR A 331 2.61 1.34 13.13
C THR A 331 1.35 0.61 13.56
N HIS A 332 0.71 -0.12 12.64
CA HIS A 332 -0.48 -0.91 12.90
C HIS A 332 -0.14 -2.30 13.45
N TYR A 333 -0.72 -2.65 14.61
CA TYR A 333 -0.53 -3.94 15.28
C TYR A 333 -1.88 -4.62 15.49
N TYR A 334 -2.07 -5.78 14.87
CA TYR A 334 -3.29 -6.57 14.98
C TYR A 334 -3.46 -7.14 16.37
N GLN A 335 -4.70 -7.16 16.86
CA GLN A 335 -5.07 -7.70 18.16
C GLN A 335 -5.55 -9.16 18.04
N PRO A 336 -5.55 -9.95 19.14
CA PRO A 336 -6.16 -11.28 19.13
C PRO A 336 -7.60 -11.25 18.61
N GLU A 337 -7.97 -12.27 17.82
CA GLU A 337 -9.28 -12.46 17.17
C GLU A 337 -9.55 -11.53 15.97
N GLU A 338 -8.68 -10.56 15.69
CA GLU A 338 -8.77 -9.80 14.45
C GLU A 338 -8.33 -10.65 13.25
N MET A 339 -9.06 -10.49 12.13
CA MET A 339 -8.67 -11.08 10.87
C MET A 339 -7.59 -10.24 10.20
N ILE A 340 -6.45 -10.84 9.90
CA ILE A 340 -5.35 -10.26 9.15
C ILE A 340 -5.46 -10.77 7.72
N MET A 341 -5.70 -9.89 6.74
CA MET A 341 -5.64 -10.32 5.34
C MET A 341 -4.18 -10.65 4.99
N ALA A 342 -3.96 -11.76 4.31
CA ALA A 342 -2.59 -12.21 4.02
C ALA A 342 -1.77 -11.19 3.21
N LYS A 343 -2.43 -10.31 2.47
CA LYS A 343 -1.83 -9.20 1.71
C LYS A 343 -1.26 -8.06 2.58
N ASP A 344 -1.68 -7.94 3.86
CA ASP A 344 -1.34 -6.81 4.73
C ASP A 344 -0.03 -7.01 5.52
N TYR A 345 0.92 -7.69 4.90
CA TYR A 345 2.27 -7.82 5.44
C TYR A 345 3.03 -6.48 5.44
N VAL A 346 3.89 -6.28 6.44
CA VAL A 346 4.76 -5.09 6.52
C VAL A 346 6.10 -5.29 5.82
N ASP A 347 6.49 -6.54 5.57
CA ASP A 347 7.67 -6.94 4.81
C ASP A 347 7.47 -8.33 4.21
N ALA A 348 8.09 -8.58 3.05
CA ALA A 348 8.03 -9.87 2.39
C ALA A 348 9.28 -10.13 1.52
N SER A 349 9.54 -11.41 1.26
CA SER A 349 10.61 -11.83 0.35
C SER A 349 10.41 -11.29 -1.05
N MET A 350 11.51 -10.85 -1.65
CA MET A 350 11.61 -10.33 -3.01
C MET A 350 12.53 -11.19 -3.89
N ASP A 351 12.73 -10.77 -5.13
CA ASP A 351 13.59 -11.42 -6.13
C ASP A 351 13.13 -12.86 -6.43
N ASN A 352 14.03 -13.83 -6.38
CA ASN A 352 13.73 -15.24 -6.71
C ASN A 352 12.84 -15.96 -5.68
N ARG A 353 12.56 -15.33 -4.53
CA ARG A 353 11.64 -15.80 -3.49
C ARG A 353 10.47 -14.86 -3.29
N GLN A 354 10.18 -14.05 -4.28
CA GLN A 354 9.14 -13.04 -4.21
C GLN A 354 7.81 -13.63 -3.76
N VAL A 355 7.22 -13.06 -2.74
CA VAL A 355 5.81 -13.21 -2.39
C VAL A 355 4.98 -12.49 -3.44
N LYS A 356 4.14 -13.23 -4.15
CA LYS A 356 3.34 -12.70 -5.25
C LYS A 356 1.94 -12.36 -4.76
N VAL A 357 1.44 -11.21 -5.16
CA VAL A 357 0.08 -10.76 -4.82
C VAL A 357 -0.84 -11.00 -6.02
N ARG A 358 -2.00 -11.58 -5.81
CA ARG A 358 -2.98 -11.93 -6.85
C ARG A 358 -4.39 -11.53 -6.44
N PRO A 359 -5.30 -11.26 -7.39
CA PRO A 359 -6.72 -11.26 -7.10
C PRO A 359 -7.14 -12.56 -6.43
N ASN A 360 -7.98 -12.48 -5.41
CA ASN A 360 -8.44 -13.67 -4.69
C ASN A 360 -9.29 -14.57 -5.60
N THR A 361 -9.04 -15.87 -5.56
CA THR A 361 -9.75 -16.89 -6.34
C THR A 361 -10.69 -17.74 -5.50
N GLU A 362 -10.79 -17.50 -4.19
CA GLU A 362 -11.70 -18.23 -3.31
C GLU A 362 -13.14 -17.78 -3.53
N THR A 363 -14.00 -18.74 -3.91
CA THR A 363 -15.41 -18.46 -4.17
C THR A 363 -16.13 -18.08 -2.88
N GLY A 364 -16.83 -16.93 -2.91
CA GLY A 364 -17.60 -16.44 -1.76
C GLY A 364 -16.79 -15.64 -0.74
N SER A 365 -15.48 -15.54 -0.90
CA SER A 365 -14.63 -14.68 -0.04
C SER A 365 -14.84 -13.20 -0.36
N SER A 366 -14.91 -12.37 0.68
CA SER A 366 -14.92 -10.90 0.56
C SER A 366 -13.52 -10.30 0.52
N ILE A 367 -12.48 -11.10 0.76
CA ILE A 367 -11.08 -10.66 0.74
C ILE A 367 -10.66 -10.41 -0.71
N PRO A 368 -10.16 -9.21 -1.06
CA PRO A 368 -9.91 -8.84 -2.45
C PRO A 368 -8.70 -9.54 -3.06
N LEU A 369 -7.68 -9.84 -2.26
CA LEU A 369 -6.41 -10.37 -2.71
C LEU A 369 -5.98 -11.59 -1.89
N GLN A 370 -5.22 -12.48 -2.55
CA GLN A 370 -4.47 -13.56 -1.96
C GLN A 370 -2.98 -13.36 -2.20
N ILE A 371 -2.13 -14.02 -1.44
CA ILE A 371 -0.69 -14.07 -1.72
C ILE A 371 -0.24 -15.49 -2.06
N GLU A 372 0.74 -15.58 -2.93
CA GLU A 372 1.46 -16.81 -3.26
C GLU A 372 2.81 -16.79 -2.57
N LEU A 373 2.98 -17.64 -1.57
CA LEU A 373 4.20 -17.79 -0.79
C LEU A 373 5.04 -18.93 -1.37
N PRO A 374 6.10 -18.64 -2.15
CA PRO A 374 6.92 -19.66 -2.78
C PRO A 374 7.77 -20.44 -1.75
N SER A 375 8.39 -21.53 -2.18
CA SER A 375 9.35 -22.25 -1.35
C SER A 375 10.40 -21.31 -0.79
N GLN A 376 10.62 -21.36 0.52
CA GLN A 376 11.54 -20.48 1.27
C GLN A 376 11.18 -18.99 1.24
N GLY A 377 10.03 -18.61 0.67
CA GLY A 377 9.47 -17.26 0.79
C GLY A 377 8.94 -17.01 2.20
N GLU A 378 8.93 -15.75 2.61
CA GLU A 378 8.43 -15.33 3.92
C GLU A 378 7.71 -14.00 3.85
N CYS A 379 6.76 -13.77 4.76
CA CYS A 379 6.07 -12.51 4.96
C CYS A 379 5.94 -12.21 6.45
N GLU A 380 5.92 -10.93 6.81
CA GLU A 380 5.96 -10.43 8.18
C GLU A 380 4.71 -9.62 8.51
N TYR A 381 4.13 -9.88 9.67
CA TYR A 381 2.99 -9.17 10.24
C TYR A 381 3.32 -8.64 11.63
N LEU A 382 2.63 -7.59 12.06
CA LEU A 382 2.80 -7.01 13.38
C LEU A 382 1.57 -7.31 14.23
N VAL A 383 1.79 -7.83 15.44
CA VAL A 383 0.72 -8.19 16.38
C VAL A 383 0.99 -7.61 17.77
N GLU A 384 -0.05 -7.36 18.55
CA GLU A 384 0.08 -6.89 19.93
C GLU A 384 -0.82 -7.70 20.83
N VAL A 385 -0.28 -8.15 21.98
CA VAL A 385 -1.03 -8.90 22.99
C VAL A 385 -0.92 -8.23 24.35
N SER A 386 -2.03 -8.20 25.09
CA SER A 386 -2.07 -7.61 26.43
C SER A 386 -1.50 -8.53 27.52
N SER A 387 -1.40 -9.84 27.27
CA SER A 387 -0.98 -10.84 28.24
C SER A 387 -0.01 -11.85 27.62
N ALA A 388 0.98 -12.26 28.39
CA ALA A 388 1.86 -13.37 28.01
C ALA A 388 1.09 -14.70 28.10
N GLY A 389 1.35 -15.61 27.17
CA GLY A 389 0.70 -16.93 27.16
C GLY A 389 0.96 -17.74 25.90
N ASP A 390 0.23 -18.86 25.82
CA ASP A 390 0.13 -19.65 24.62
C ASP A 390 -0.92 -19.06 23.68
N TYR A 391 -0.59 -18.96 22.40
CA TYR A 391 -1.46 -18.46 21.34
C TYR A 391 -1.45 -19.45 20.19
N VAL A 392 -2.59 -19.58 19.52
CA VAL A 392 -2.72 -20.34 18.28
C VAL A 392 -2.98 -19.38 17.12
N PHE A 393 -2.19 -19.54 16.08
CA PHE A 393 -2.40 -18.86 14.78
C PHE A 393 -3.17 -19.79 13.86
N THR A 394 -4.24 -19.30 13.28
CA THR A 394 -5.03 -19.97 12.26
C THR A 394 -4.69 -19.36 10.91
N ILE A 395 -4.15 -20.16 10.00
CA ILE A 395 -3.71 -19.71 8.67
C ILE A 395 -4.65 -20.30 7.63
N HIS A 396 -5.48 -19.47 7.00
CA HIS A 396 -6.38 -19.86 5.92
C HIS A 396 -5.63 -19.91 4.61
N MET A 397 -5.44 -21.15 4.09
CA MET A 397 -4.54 -21.38 2.97
C MET A 397 -4.97 -22.53 2.07
N LYS A 398 -4.34 -22.65 0.89
CA LYS A 398 -4.38 -23.85 0.05
C LYS A 398 -3.02 -24.15 -0.56
N SER A 399 -2.74 -25.43 -0.84
CA SER A 399 -1.53 -25.89 -1.52
C SER A 399 -1.82 -27.14 -2.35
N ASP A 400 -1.06 -27.36 -3.41
CA ASP A 400 -1.17 -28.58 -4.25
C ASP A 400 -0.48 -29.79 -3.61
N SER A 401 0.33 -29.60 -2.60
CA SER A 401 1.00 -30.65 -1.83
C SER A 401 0.90 -30.34 -0.34
N ASN A 402 1.31 -31.29 0.51
CA ASN A 402 1.34 -31.05 1.96
C ASN A 402 2.15 -29.80 2.29
N PRO A 403 1.50 -28.73 2.78
CA PRO A 403 2.19 -27.48 3.10
C PRO A 403 2.99 -27.65 4.38
N THR A 404 4.17 -27.04 4.44
CA THR A 404 4.94 -26.90 5.68
C THR A 404 5.20 -25.43 5.91
N LEU A 405 4.64 -24.88 6.99
CA LEU A 405 4.83 -23.50 7.41
C LEU A 405 5.59 -23.45 8.74
N SER A 406 6.54 -22.53 8.84
CA SER A 406 7.07 -22.12 10.12
C SER A 406 6.64 -20.70 10.48
N LEU A 407 6.39 -20.50 11.76
CA LEU A 407 6.10 -19.21 12.35
C LEU A 407 7.24 -18.85 13.30
N SER A 408 7.82 -17.66 13.14
CA SER A 408 8.79 -17.11 14.07
C SER A 408 8.33 -15.78 14.62
N VAL A 409 8.59 -15.57 15.91
CA VAL A 409 8.28 -14.34 16.63
C VAL A 409 9.58 -13.62 16.96
N ASP A 410 9.67 -12.33 16.66
CA ASP A 410 10.83 -11.46 16.93
C ASP A 410 12.16 -12.07 16.43
N ASN A 411 12.11 -12.73 15.27
CA ASN A 411 13.23 -13.46 14.64
C ASN A 411 13.73 -14.71 15.38
N MET A 412 12.97 -15.23 16.34
CA MET A 412 13.22 -16.51 16.98
C MET A 412 12.30 -17.58 16.39
N ILE A 413 12.83 -18.77 16.08
CA ILE A 413 12.01 -19.87 15.57
C ILE A 413 11.26 -20.48 16.73
N GLU A 414 9.96 -20.54 16.62
CA GLU A 414 9.09 -21.09 17.65
C GLU A 414 8.40 -22.36 17.22
N SER A 415 7.78 -22.36 16.06
CA SER A 415 6.88 -23.44 15.68
C SER A 415 6.91 -23.74 14.19
N GLU A 416 6.70 -25.02 13.88
CA GLU A 416 6.53 -25.51 12.51
C GLU A 416 5.32 -26.46 12.49
N THR A 417 4.50 -26.37 11.46
CA THR A 417 3.38 -27.28 11.27
C THR A 417 3.30 -27.75 9.82
N THR A 418 2.77 -28.94 9.62
CA THR A 418 2.54 -29.53 8.30
C THR A 418 1.08 -29.87 8.14
N GLY A 419 0.45 -29.38 7.08
CA GLY A 419 -0.92 -29.75 6.72
C GLY A 419 -0.98 -31.10 6.01
N GLU A 420 -2.15 -31.73 6.09
CA GLU A 420 -2.33 -33.08 5.57
C GLU A 420 -3.06 -33.12 4.19
N LYS A 421 -3.69 -32.02 3.79
CA LYS A 421 -4.65 -32.05 2.68
C LYS A 421 -4.13 -31.65 1.33
N GLY A 422 -2.96 -31.08 1.16
CA GLY A 422 -2.51 -30.57 -0.13
C GLY A 422 -3.25 -31.20 -1.31
N LYS A 423 -4.08 -30.49 -2.02
CA LYS A 423 -4.79 -30.84 -3.28
C LYS A 423 -5.55 -29.63 -3.83
N GLY A 424 -5.03 -28.43 -3.57
CA GLY A 424 -5.67 -27.21 -4.04
C GLY A 424 -7.00 -26.89 -3.34
N VAL A 425 -7.23 -27.42 -2.14
CA VAL A 425 -8.41 -27.16 -1.31
C VAL A 425 -8.04 -26.15 -0.24
N TRP A 426 -8.94 -25.22 0.05
CA TRP A 426 -8.80 -24.30 1.16
C TRP A 426 -8.95 -25.04 2.49
N GLU A 427 -8.03 -24.78 3.41
CA GLU A 427 -8.00 -25.36 4.75
C GLU A 427 -7.39 -24.36 5.75
N ASP A 428 -7.71 -24.56 7.02
CA ASP A 428 -7.13 -23.82 8.12
C ASP A 428 -6.00 -24.64 8.73
N LEU A 429 -4.80 -24.06 8.74
CA LEU A 429 -3.62 -24.65 9.34
C LEU A 429 -3.34 -23.95 10.67
N LEU A 430 -3.17 -24.72 11.74
CA LEU A 430 -2.97 -24.21 13.09
C LEU A 430 -1.49 -24.28 13.49
N ILE A 431 -0.97 -23.19 14.04
CA ILE A 431 0.41 -23.10 14.54
C ILE A 431 0.40 -22.53 15.95
N ASP A 432 0.90 -23.30 16.91
CA ASP A 432 1.09 -22.83 18.28
C ASP A 432 2.29 -21.88 18.40
N SER A 433 2.18 -20.86 19.22
CA SER A 433 3.27 -19.96 19.57
C SER A 433 3.15 -19.46 21.00
N LYS A 434 4.26 -18.98 21.55
CA LYS A 434 4.28 -18.28 22.85
C LYS A 434 4.56 -16.80 22.62
N LEU A 435 3.69 -15.95 23.15
CA LEU A 435 3.88 -14.50 23.10
C LEU A 435 4.07 -13.96 24.50
N THR A 436 4.96 -13.00 24.67
CA THR A 436 5.02 -12.15 25.87
C THR A 436 3.99 -11.03 25.74
N ALA A 437 3.67 -10.33 26.82
CA ALA A 437 2.82 -9.13 26.68
C ALA A 437 3.57 -8.03 25.91
N GLY A 438 2.92 -7.40 24.95
CA GLY A 438 3.46 -6.31 24.14
C GLY A 438 3.35 -6.56 22.63
N ARG A 439 4.18 -5.84 21.88
CA ARG A 439 4.23 -5.82 20.42
C ARG A 439 5.25 -6.82 19.90
N HIS A 440 4.88 -7.52 18.84
CA HIS A 440 5.68 -8.56 18.22
C HIS A 440 5.68 -8.48 16.70
N SER A 441 6.80 -8.89 16.10
CA SER A 441 6.91 -9.22 14.68
C SER A 441 6.69 -10.72 14.52
N VAL A 442 5.76 -11.11 13.65
CA VAL A 442 5.44 -12.49 13.33
C VAL A 442 5.75 -12.76 11.87
N LYS A 443 6.66 -13.71 11.61
CA LYS A 443 7.04 -14.13 10.26
C LYS A 443 6.50 -15.51 9.94
N LEU A 444 5.79 -15.62 8.82
CA LEU A 444 5.42 -16.89 8.22
C LEU A 444 6.40 -17.21 7.09
N ARG A 445 6.94 -18.43 7.11
CA ARG A 445 7.85 -18.94 6.08
C ARG A 445 7.38 -20.27 5.53
N ASN A 446 7.36 -20.38 4.21
CA ASN A 446 7.11 -21.66 3.54
C ASN A 446 8.38 -22.52 3.56
N LYS A 447 8.38 -23.58 4.35
CA LYS A 447 9.46 -24.57 4.45
C LYS A 447 9.32 -25.70 3.44
N GLY A 448 8.14 -25.83 2.84
CA GLY A 448 7.82 -26.82 1.81
C GLY A 448 8.46 -26.49 0.46
N THR A 449 8.24 -27.37 -0.51
CA THR A 449 8.77 -27.24 -1.89
C THR A 449 7.75 -26.64 -2.86
N SER A 450 6.47 -26.71 -2.55
CA SER A 450 5.39 -26.15 -3.36
C SER A 450 4.98 -24.76 -2.86
N THR A 451 4.42 -23.96 -3.75
CA THR A 451 3.83 -22.66 -3.38
C THR A 451 2.61 -22.88 -2.49
N ILE A 452 2.49 -22.07 -1.45
CA ILE A 452 1.33 -21.99 -0.58
C ILE A 452 0.57 -20.71 -0.93
N ILE A 453 -0.73 -20.80 -1.12
CA ILE A 453 -1.60 -19.64 -1.34
C ILE A 453 -2.25 -19.30 -0.01
N LEU A 454 -2.09 -18.06 0.45
CA LEU A 454 -2.64 -17.57 1.70
C LEU A 454 -3.72 -16.52 1.41
N ASN A 455 -4.83 -16.60 2.14
CA ASN A 455 -5.93 -15.65 2.05
C ASN A 455 -5.97 -14.74 3.27
N SER A 456 -5.96 -15.36 4.47
CA SER A 456 -5.98 -14.63 5.74
C SER A 456 -5.29 -15.42 6.84
N LEU A 457 -5.06 -14.75 7.94
CA LEU A 457 -4.65 -15.35 9.19
C LEU A 457 -5.34 -14.63 10.35
N SER A 458 -5.45 -15.30 11.48
CA SER A 458 -5.88 -14.74 12.76
C SER A 458 -5.14 -15.43 13.88
N PHE A 459 -5.20 -14.90 15.09
CA PHE A 459 -4.62 -15.55 16.25
C PHE A 459 -5.46 -15.28 17.50
N LYS A 460 -5.40 -16.20 18.44
CA LYS A 460 -6.09 -16.07 19.73
C LYS A 460 -5.33 -16.78 20.84
N SER A 461 -5.65 -16.50 22.09
CA SER A 461 -5.08 -17.25 23.22
C SER A 461 -5.58 -18.69 23.21
N GLY A 462 -4.69 -19.65 23.45
CA GLY A 462 -4.99 -21.07 23.43
C GLY A 462 -3.89 -21.90 22.78
N SER A 463 -4.20 -23.16 22.49
CA SER A 463 -3.30 -24.06 21.76
C SER A 463 -4.03 -24.78 20.65
N ALA A 464 -3.31 -25.18 19.60
CA ALA A 464 -3.84 -25.88 18.44
C ALA A 464 -4.58 -27.20 18.80
N GLY A 465 -4.11 -27.89 19.83
CA GLY A 465 -4.77 -29.11 20.33
C GLY A 465 -6.19 -28.86 20.82
N ILE A 466 -6.43 -27.75 21.53
CA ILE A 466 -7.78 -27.36 22.00
C ILE A 466 -8.63 -26.88 20.82
N GLU A 467 -8.05 -26.10 19.90
CA GLU A 467 -8.74 -25.57 18.70
C GLU A 467 -9.23 -26.71 17.78
N MET A 468 -8.37 -27.67 17.48
CA MET A 468 -8.76 -28.85 16.68
C MET A 468 -9.90 -29.64 17.33
N MET A 469 -9.95 -29.70 18.65
CA MET A 469 -11.07 -30.33 19.37
C MET A 469 -12.36 -29.52 19.24
N GLU A 470 -12.28 -28.21 19.19
CA GLU A 470 -13.45 -27.32 19.02
C GLU A 470 -14.01 -27.37 17.58
N MET A 471 -13.17 -27.35 16.57
CA MET A 471 -13.58 -27.46 15.16
C MET A 471 -14.24 -28.81 14.83
N ASN A 472 -13.88 -29.85 15.54
CA ASN A 472 -14.37 -31.20 15.31
C ASN A 472 -15.67 -31.55 16.12
N ARG A 473 -16.36 -30.61 16.71
CA ARG A 473 -17.54 -30.83 17.59
C ARG A 473 -18.82 -31.37 16.91
N GLY A 474 -18.86 -31.46 15.58
CA GLY A 474 -20.06 -31.83 14.80
C GLY A 474 -20.38 -33.31 14.67
N GLY A 475 -19.61 -34.25 15.21
CA GLY A 475 -19.80 -35.70 15.08
C GLY A 475 -20.14 -36.42 16.39
N LYS A 476 -20.91 -37.51 16.34
CA LYS A 476 -21.17 -38.38 17.50
C LYS A 476 -19.87 -38.99 18.00
N ARG A 477 -19.55 -38.84 19.30
CA ARG A 477 -18.29 -39.30 19.89
C ARG A 477 -18.54 -39.99 21.21
N LYS A 478 -17.79 -41.07 21.45
CA LYS A 478 -17.76 -41.71 22.75
C LYS A 478 -16.78 -40.98 23.68
N VAL A 479 -17.28 -40.50 24.77
CA VAL A 479 -16.51 -39.79 25.80
C VAL A 479 -16.30 -40.72 26.98
N PHE A 480 -15.04 -40.78 27.46
CA PHE A 480 -14.66 -41.55 28.65
C PHE A 480 -14.05 -40.62 29.69
N ASN A 481 -14.27 -40.84 30.95
CA ASN A 481 -13.49 -40.18 31.99
C ASN A 481 -12.05 -40.72 32.05
N ILE A 482 -11.21 -40.08 32.85
CA ILE A 482 -9.77 -40.48 32.98
C ILE A 482 -9.59 -41.88 33.58
N GLN A 483 -10.63 -42.48 34.19
CA GLN A 483 -10.64 -43.84 34.69
C GLN A 483 -11.09 -44.86 33.60
N GLY A 484 -11.38 -44.39 32.38
CA GLY A 484 -11.82 -45.22 31.27
C GLY A 484 -13.30 -45.61 31.31
N ILE A 485 -14.12 -44.98 32.13
CA ILE A 485 -15.58 -45.19 32.21
C ILE A 485 -16.21 -44.50 31.02
N ASP A 486 -16.98 -45.27 30.22
CA ASP A 486 -17.76 -44.79 29.07
C ASP A 486 -18.91 -43.89 29.57
N LEU A 487 -18.91 -42.62 29.21
CA LEU A 487 -19.93 -41.62 29.54
C LEU A 487 -21.00 -41.50 28.43
N GLY A 488 -20.89 -42.34 27.39
CA GLY A 488 -21.83 -42.37 26.27
C GLY A 488 -21.53 -41.28 25.22
N ASP A 489 -22.50 -41.09 24.33
CA ASP A 489 -22.51 -40.03 23.32
C ASP A 489 -22.93 -38.71 24.02
N CYS A 490 -22.00 -38.05 24.70
CA CYS A 490 -22.25 -36.79 25.39
C CYS A 490 -21.90 -35.59 24.51
N ASP A 491 -22.80 -34.60 24.47
CA ASP A 491 -22.45 -33.28 23.99
C ASP A 491 -21.41 -32.64 24.95
N TYR A 492 -20.39 -32.04 24.37
CA TYR A 492 -19.34 -31.35 25.12
C TYR A 492 -19.90 -30.37 26.17
N ASP A 493 -20.96 -29.65 25.80
CA ASP A 493 -21.57 -28.64 26.66
C ASP A 493 -22.20 -29.21 27.94
N ASN A 494 -22.47 -30.50 27.96
CA ASN A 494 -23.06 -31.21 29.09
C ASN A 494 -22.03 -31.91 30.01
N LEU A 495 -20.72 -31.86 29.68
CA LEU A 495 -19.67 -32.41 30.53
C LEU A 495 -19.35 -31.48 31.69
N ALA A 496 -19.09 -32.04 32.87
CA ALA A 496 -18.55 -31.28 34.00
C ALA A 496 -17.09 -30.84 33.72
N PRO A 497 -16.56 -29.77 34.34
CA PRO A 497 -15.16 -29.44 34.22
C PRO A 497 -14.25 -30.62 34.60
N GLY A 498 -13.32 -30.99 33.72
CA GLY A 498 -12.44 -32.13 33.94
C GLY A 498 -11.69 -32.59 32.71
N LEU A 499 -10.79 -33.56 32.88
CA LEU A 499 -10.07 -34.19 31.79
C LEU A 499 -10.81 -35.45 31.32
N TYR A 500 -11.03 -35.58 30.01
CA TYR A 500 -11.74 -36.66 29.37
C TYR A 500 -10.91 -37.31 28.26
N LEU A 501 -11.27 -38.55 27.89
CA LEU A 501 -10.77 -39.24 26.70
C LEU A 501 -11.91 -39.34 25.69
N VAL A 502 -11.68 -38.82 24.49
CA VAL A 502 -12.69 -38.87 23.41
C VAL A 502 -12.21 -39.84 22.35
N LYS A 503 -13.06 -40.86 22.04
CA LYS A 503 -12.78 -41.82 20.97
C LYS A 503 -13.47 -41.37 19.71
N LYS A 504 -12.68 -41.14 18.64
CA LYS A 504 -13.18 -40.79 17.31
C LYS A 504 -13.74 -42.01 16.57
N GLU A 505 -14.53 -41.78 15.52
CA GLU A 505 -15.06 -42.85 14.65
C GLU A 505 -13.95 -43.67 13.98
N ASN A 506 -12.78 -43.06 13.72
CA ASN A 506 -11.61 -43.74 13.17
C ASN A 506 -10.85 -44.61 14.19
N GLY A 507 -11.29 -44.67 15.45
CA GLY A 507 -10.71 -45.45 16.53
C GLY A 507 -9.60 -44.74 17.33
N GLU A 508 -9.18 -43.56 16.95
CA GLU A 508 -8.23 -42.75 17.70
C GLU A 508 -8.83 -42.21 19.01
N THR A 509 -7.98 -42.02 20.00
CA THR A 509 -8.40 -41.49 21.31
C THR A 509 -7.64 -40.23 21.61
N GLU A 510 -8.37 -39.15 21.94
CA GLU A 510 -7.86 -37.85 22.32
C GLU A 510 -8.12 -37.52 23.79
N LYS A 511 -7.30 -36.63 24.36
CA LYS A 511 -7.55 -36.05 25.67
C LYS A 511 -8.31 -34.73 25.50
N LEU A 512 -9.42 -34.61 26.22
CA LEU A 512 -10.26 -33.41 26.22
C LEU A 512 -10.23 -32.81 27.64
N LEU A 513 -9.92 -31.54 27.77
CA LEU A 513 -10.05 -30.77 29.02
C LEU A 513 -11.27 -29.86 28.86
N LYS A 514 -12.21 -29.93 29.82
CA LYS A 514 -13.31 -29.00 29.91
C LYS A 514 -13.16 -28.07 31.11
#